data_b2fbd4777e74d5ac332ed1393db0d0d7
#
_entry.id   b2fbd4777e74d5ac332ed1393db0d0d7
#
_cell.length_a   1.000
_cell.length_b   1.000
_cell.length_c   1.000
_cell.angle_alpha   90.00
_cell.angle_beta   90.00
_cell.angle_gamma   90.00
#
_symmetry.space_group_name_H-M   'P 1'
#
loop_
_entity.id
_entity.type
_entity.pdbx_description
1 polymer ?
#
loop_
_entity_poly.entity_id
_entity_poly.type
_entity_poly.pdbx_seq_one_letter_code
_entity_poly.pdbx_strand_id
1 'polypeptide(L)'
;MTEMIYEYDGSFEGFLTCIFESYAQKEVLTAISCGEDIPFTLFPVRTVLTDRDHAARVYRKVVKLSPEAADLLRRGFLTCLPDREMHLYRLVVKLLEEGPRFLRDLSDETLYPILRAVRHLNGEVHQYKGFVRFSDLGGVLGGEIEPKNRVLPLLRRHFCDRYRNERFFLYDRTHQEALFYAEGRSAVRPLEHFQMAPPDEAEARYRLLWKRFYDTIAIRERENPRCRMTHMPKRYWGTMTEFQGEAHFRARGTPAAVSGPGAPTAVSYTHL
;
A
#
# COMPACT_ATOMS: atom_id res chain seq x y z
N MET A 1 9.13 -10.01 36.59
CA MET A 1 9.33 -9.34 35.29
C MET A 1 8.57 -8.03 35.37
N THR A 2 9.17 -6.94 34.94
CA THR A 2 8.55 -5.61 34.98
C THR A 2 7.75 -5.41 33.69
N GLU A 3 6.51 -4.96 33.82
CA GLU A 3 5.68 -4.62 32.67
C GLU A 3 6.05 -3.22 32.14
N MET A 4 6.29 -3.11 30.84
CA MET A 4 6.83 -1.92 30.17
C MET A 4 6.11 -1.62 28.85
N ILE A 5 6.10 -0.34 28.48
CA ILE A 5 5.76 0.10 27.13
C ILE A 5 7.04 0.54 26.43
N TYR A 6 7.25 0.05 25.20
CA TYR A 6 8.38 0.48 24.40
C TYR A 6 7.92 1.46 23.32
N GLU A 7 8.65 2.56 23.22
CA GLU A 7 8.53 3.54 22.15
C GLU A 7 9.73 3.41 21.18
N TYR A 8 9.48 3.45 19.88
CA TYR A 8 10.52 3.29 18.87
C TYR A 8 10.26 4.16 17.63
N ASP A 9 11.17 4.16 16.66
CA ASP A 9 11.15 5.00 15.46
C ASP A 9 10.17 4.55 14.34
N GLY A 10 9.38 3.51 14.54
CA GLY A 10 8.45 2.97 13.55
C GLY A 10 9.11 2.13 12.44
N SER A 11 10.43 1.95 12.46
CA SER A 11 11.16 1.12 11.49
C SER A 11 11.07 -0.37 11.84
N PHE A 12 11.22 -1.23 10.83
CA PHE A 12 11.25 -2.68 11.06
C PHE A 12 12.44 -3.10 11.92
N GLU A 13 13.60 -2.48 11.71
CA GLU A 13 14.81 -2.67 12.52
C GLU A 13 14.60 -2.20 13.96
N GLY A 14 13.93 -1.08 14.17
CA GLY A 14 13.58 -0.59 15.50
C GLY A 14 12.65 -1.55 16.24
N PHE A 15 11.62 -2.06 15.57
CA PHE A 15 10.74 -3.09 16.12
C PHE A 15 11.51 -4.36 16.54
N LEU A 16 12.41 -4.84 15.69
CA LEU A 16 13.26 -6.00 16.02
C LEU A 16 14.21 -5.70 17.19
N THR A 17 14.67 -4.45 17.32
CA THR A 17 15.46 -4.01 18.47
C THR A 17 14.65 -4.05 19.75
N CYS A 18 13.37 -3.64 19.71
CA CYS A 18 12.47 -3.78 20.86
C CYS A 18 12.34 -5.24 21.35
N ILE A 19 12.24 -6.18 20.41
CA ILE A 19 12.23 -7.62 20.76
C ILE A 19 13.52 -8.03 21.42
N PHE A 20 14.69 -7.60 20.91
CA PHE A 20 15.98 -7.91 21.50
C PHE A 20 16.09 -7.36 22.92
N GLU A 21 15.75 -6.08 23.13
CA GLU A 21 15.83 -5.40 24.42
C GLU A 21 14.91 -6.02 25.46
N SER A 22 13.68 -6.44 25.08
CA SER A 22 12.78 -7.10 26.03
C SER A 22 13.37 -8.37 26.63
N TYR A 23 14.11 -9.14 25.84
CA TYR A 23 14.82 -10.33 26.32
C TYR A 23 16.08 -9.99 27.12
N ALA A 24 16.86 -9.01 26.66
CA ALA A 24 18.08 -8.58 27.33
C ALA A 24 17.80 -8.01 28.73
N GLN A 25 16.72 -7.24 28.87
CA GLN A 25 16.32 -6.60 30.12
C GLN A 25 15.36 -7.47 30.95
N LYS A 26 14.90 -8.61 30.42
CA LYS A 26 13.90 -9.49 31.05
C LYS A 26 12.59 -8.76 31.38
N GLU A 27 12.13 -7.89 30.46
CA GLU A 27 10.91 -7.12 30.56
C GLU A 27 9.78 -7.78 29.77
N VAL A 28 8.54 -7.60 30.26
CA VAL A 28 7.32 -8.03 29.58
C VAL A 28 6.70 -6.81 28.92
N LEU A 29 6.54 -6.85 27.59
CA LEU A 29 5.94 -5.73 26.89
C LEU A 29 4.42 -5.79 26.95
N THR A 30 3.81 -4.70 27.40
CA THR A 30 2.35 -4.50 27.37
C THR A 30 1.91 -3.76 26.11
N ALA A 31 2.77 -2.89 25.59
CA ALA A 31 2.57 -2.23 24.29
C ALA A 31 3.91 -1.87 23.64
N ILE A 32 3.90 -1.77 22.31
CA ILE A 32 4.99 -1.23 21.50
C ILE A 32 4.36 -0.15 20.60
N SER A 33 4.83 1.09 20.71
CA SER A 33 4.25 2.24 20.01
C SER A 33 5.31 3.01 19.22
N CYS A 34 4.89 3.71 18.16
CA CYS A 34 5.74 4.64 17.43
C CYS A 34 5.06 6.01 17.34
N GLY A 35 5.77 7.07 17.71
CA GLY A 35 5.26 8.45 17.67
C GLY A 35 4.34 8.82 18.84
N GLU A 36 3.50 9.83 18.63
CA GLU A 36 2.71 10.49 19.68
C GLU A 36 1.51 9.66 20.20
N ASP A 37 1.24 8.49 19.65
CA ASP A 37 0.10 7.63 20.01
C ASP A 37 0.37 6.75 21.25
N ILE A 38 1.11 7.27 22.23
CA ILE A 38 1.27 6.55 23.50
C ILE A 38 -0.03 6.71 24.29
N PRO A 39 -0.79 5.63 24.55
CA PRO A 39 -1.99 5.74 25.36
C PRO A 39 -1.63 6.23 26.76
N PHE A 40 -2.47 7.09 27.34
CA PHE A 40 -2.32 7.47 28.75
C PHE A 40 -2.32 6.22 29.62
N THR A 41 -1.17 5.93 30.25
CA THR A 41 -0.94 4.66 30.93
C THR A 41 -0.18 4.86 32.23
N LEU A 42 -0.38 3.92 33.16
CA LEU A 42 0.38 3.84 34.42
C LEU A 42 1.68 3.01 34.29
N PHE A 43 1.88 2.34 33.14
CA PHE A 43 3.10 1.58 32.88
C PHE A 43 4.25 2.50 32.51
N PRO A 44 5.47 2.22 32.97
CA PRO A 44 6.64 2.97 32.57
C PRO A 44 6.91 2.81 31.07
N VAL A 45 7.33 3.92 30.44
CA VAL A 45 7.65 3.98 29.01
C VAL A 45 9.17 4.02 28.84
N ARG A 46 9.71 3.22 27.92
CA ARG A 46 11.12 3.23 27.53
C ARG A 46 11.25 3.51 26.04
N THR A 47 12.00 4.54 25.69
CA THR A 47 12.40 4.80 24.31
C THR A 47 13.54 3.87 23.90
N VAL A 48 13.34 3.10 22.84
CA VAL A 48 14.32 2.15 22.27
C VAL A 48 14.91 2.74 21.02
N LEU A 49 16.21 2.99 21.06
CA LEU A 49 16.97 3.43 19.89
C LEU A 49 17.28 2.24 18.98
N THR A 50 17.07 2.42 17.69
CA THR A 50 17.29 1.37 16.68
C THR A 50 18.75 0.96 16.61
N ASP A 51 19.00 -0.32 16.91
CA ASP A 51 20.31 -0.98 16.77
C ASP A 51 20.23 -2.07 15.69
N ARG A 52 20.98 -1.86 14.60
CA ARG A 52 20.97 -2.76 13.44
C ARG A 52 21.57 -4.13 13.73
N ASP A 53 22.52 -4.22 14.63
CA ASP A 53 23.15 -5.50 14.99
C ASP A 53 22.22 -6.33 15.87
N HIS A 54 21.52 -5.71 16.82
CA HIS A 54 20.48 -6.34 17.61
C HIS A 54 19.32 -6.82 16.72
N ALA A 55 18.83 -5.96 15.84
CA ALA A 55 17.77 -6.30 14.88
C ALA A 55 18.18 -7.49 13.98
N ALA A 56 19.40 -7.47 13.44
CA ALA A 56 19.90 -8.55 12.60
C ALA A 56 20.07 -9.88 13.36
N ARG A 57 20.40 -9.84 14.67
CA ARG A 57 20.47 -11.05 15.51
C ARG A 57 19.09 -11.67 15.68
N VAL A 58 18.09 -10.88 16.00
CA VAL A 58 16.70 -11.36 16.13
C VAL A 58 16.23 -11.95 14.80
N TYR A 59 16.37 -11.19 13.71
CA TYR A 59 15.89 -11.64 12.39
C TYR A 59 16.58 -12.94 11.94
N ARG A 60 17.91 -13.03 12.07
CA ARG A 60 18.65 -14.26 11.76
C ARG A 60 18.16 -15.46 12.60
N LYS A 61 17.85 -15.25 13.88
CA LYS A 61 17.32 -16.32 14.74
C LYS A 61 15.95 -16.77 14.27
N VAL A 62 15.05 -15.85 13.91
CA VAL A 62 13.71 -16.16 13.36
C VAL A 62 13.83 -16.94 12.04
N VAL A 63 14.67 -16.47 11.11
CA VAL A 63 14.92 -17.17 9.82
C VAL A 63 15.45 -18.58 10.05
N LYS A 64 16.39 -18.76 11.01
CA LYS A 64 16.96 -20.09 11.34
C LYS A 64 15.91 -21.05 11.89
N LEU A 65 14.94 -20.56 12.67
CA LEU A 65 13.85 -21.36 13.22
C LEU A 65 12.80 -21.70 12.17
N SER A 66 12.38 -20.69 11.38
CA SER A 66 11.40 -20.83 10.31
C SER A 66 11.50 -19.68 9.31
N PRO A 67 11.90 -19.95 8.05
CA PRO A 67 11.82 -18.97 6.97
C PRO A 67 10.38 -18.48 6.71
N GLU A 68 9.39 -19.33 6.93
CA GLU A 68 7.97 -18.99 6.82
C GLU A 68 7.56 -17.95 7.87
N ALA A 69 7.97 -18.15 9.14
CA ALA A 69 7.72 -17.18 10.20
C ALA A 69 8.41 -15.84 9.91
N ALA A 70 9.61 -15.87 9.33
CA ALA A 70 10.33 -14.65 8.95
C ALA A 70 9.63 -13.87 7.82
N ASP A 71 9.08 -14.55 6.81
CA ASP A 71 8.27 -13.91 5.77
C ASP A 71 6.97 -13.36 6.35
N LEU A 72 6.31 -14.12 7.23
CA LEU A 72 5.10 -13.70 7.93
C LEU A 72 5.35 -12.47 8.80
N LEU A 73 6.45 -12.44 9.55
CA LEU A 73 6.87 -11.30 10.38
C LEU A 73 7.07 -10.04 9.53
N ARG A 74 7.81 -10.16 8.43
CA ARG A 74 8.10 -9.05 7.52
C ARG A 74 6.83 -8.52 6.83
N ARG A 75 5.95 -9.42 6.34
CA ARG A 75 4.69 -9.02 5.72
C ARG A 75 3.71 -8.49 6.76
N GLY A 76 3.64 -9.11 7.93
CA GLY A 76 2.81 -8.66 9.04
C GLY A 76 3.12 -7.22 9.44
N PHE A 77 4.39 -6.84 9.43
CA PHE A 77 4.83 -5.47 9.72
C PHE A 77 4.36 -4.42 8.69
N LEU A 78 4.04 -4.84 7.46
CA LEU A 78 3.49 -3.96 6.41
C LEU A 78 1.97 -3.81 6.49
N THR A 79 1.29 -4.54 7.38
CA THR A 79 -0.17 -4.51 7.50
C THR A 79 -0.66 -3.33 8.34
N CYS A 80 -1.93 -2.95 8.13
CA CYS A 80 -2.67 -2.01 8.97
C CYS A 80 -3.39 -2.72 10.14
N LEU A 81 -2.88 -3.86 10.61
CA LEU A 81 -3.43 -4.58 11.76
C LEU A 81 -3.34 -3.70 13.01
N PRO A 82 -4.43 -3.45 13.74
CA PRO A 82 -4.35 -2.80 15.05
C PRO A 82 -3.41 -3.57 15.99
N ASP A 83 -2.67 -2.86 16.82
CA ASP A 83 -1.67 -3.44 17.75
C ASP A 83 -0.70 -4.42 17.07
N ARG A 84 -0.39 -4.15 15.79
CA ARG A 84 0.43 -4.98 14.92
C ARG A 84 1.73 -5.42 15.58
N GLU A 85 2.41 -4.49 16.23
CA GLU A 85 3.68 -4.73 16.93
C GLU A 85 3.52 -5.79 18.02
N MET A 86 2.46 -5.72 18.80
CA MET A 86 2.20 -6.69 19.86
C MET A 86 1.83 -8.07 19.32
N HIS A 87 1.06 -8.13 18.25
CA HIS A 87 0.78 -9.41 17.57
C HIS A 87 2.06 -10.06 17.06
N LEU A 88 2.94 -9.28 16.41
CA LEU A 88 4.21 -9.77 15.88
C LEU A 88 5.22 -10.09 16.98
N TYR A 89 5.23 -9.33 18.08
CA TYR A 89 6.03 -9.64 19.26
C TYR A 89 5.65 -11.01 19.83
N ARG A 90 4.35 -11.25 20.05
CA ARG A 90 3.84 -12.56 20.55
C ARG A 90 4.17 -13.70 19.60
N LEU A 91 4.10 -13.47 18.29
CA LEU A 91 4.50 -14.46 17.28
C LEU A 91 5.98 -14.86 17.47
N VAL A 92 6.87 -13.89 17.66
CA VAL A 92 8.30 -14.17 17.84
C VAL A 92 8.57 -14.85 19.17
N VAL A 93 7.96 -14.39 20.27
CA VAL A 93 8.07 -15.03 21.58
C VAL A 93 7.65 -16.50 21.49
N LYS A 94 6.46 -16.77 20.96
CA LYS A 94 5.94 -18.13 20.79
C LYS A 94 6.84 -18.99 19.92
N LEU A 95 7.39 -18.42 18.83
CA LEU A 95 8.34 -19.12 17.98
C LEU A 95 9.63 -19.51 18.72
N LEU A 96 10.10 -18.66 19.62
CA LEU A 96 11.33 -18.91 20.41
C LEU A 96 11.09 -19.97 21.50
N GLU A 97 9.90 -20.00 22.09
CA GLU A 97 9.55 -20.88 23.22
C GLU A 97 9.10 -22.28 22.72
N GLU A 98 8.17 -22.32 21.78
CA GLU A 98 7.51 -23.57 21.34
C GLU A 98 8.08 -24.11 20.02
N GLY A 99 8.89 -23.33 19.31
CA GLY A 99 9.38 -23.66 17.97
C GLY A 99 8.29 -23.48 16.90
N PRO A 100 8.53 -23.86 15.63
CA PRO A 100 7.68 -23.52 14.49
C PRO A 100 6.42 -24.39 14.34
N ARG A 101 6.15 -25.35 15.21
CA ARG A 101 5.03 -26.29 15.04
C ARG A 101 3.66 -25.63 15.02
N PHE A 102 3.46 -24.58 15.82
CA PHE A 102 2.19 -23.84 15.90
C PHE A 102 1.82 -23.13 14.59
N LEU A 103 2.78 -22.86 13.70
CA LEU A 103 2.50 -22.25 12.38
C LEU A 103 1.59 -23.10 11.49
N ARG A 104 1.40 -24.38 11.82
CA ARG A 104 0.49 -25.29 11.11
C ARG A 104 -0.95 -25.24 11.64
N ASP A 105 -1.15 -24.64 12.81
CA ASP A 105 -2.47 -24.48 13.42
C ASP A 105 -3.06 -23.12 13.02
N LEU A 106 -3.94 -23.13 12.02
CA LEU A 106 -4.59 -21.93 11.50
C LEU A 106 -5.61 -21.31 12.48
N SER A 107 -5.97 -22.04 13.55
CA SER A 107 -6.87 -21.57 14.60
C SER A 107 -6.13 -20.92 15.78
N ASP A 108 -4.79 -20.97 15.80
CA ASP A 108 -3.97 -20.38 16.84
C ASP A 108 -4.25 -18.89 17.00
N GLU A 109 -4.58 -18.47 18.21
CA GLU A 109 -5.00 -17.10 18.53
C GLU A 109 -3.90 -16.06 18.24
N THR A 110 -2.63 -16.44 18.33
CA THR A 110 -1.50 -15.55 17.98
C THR A 110 -1.33 -15.44 16.47
N LEU A 111 -1.49 -16.55 15.76
CA LEU A 111 -1.22 -16.65 14.33
C LEU A 111 -2.36 -16.13 13.47
N TYR A 112 -3.61 -16.45 13.83
CA TYR A 112 -4.79 -16.15 13.00
C TYR A 112 -4.95 -14.67 12.62
N PRO A 113 -4.83 -13.69 13.54
CA PRO A 113 -4.94 -12.27 13.21
C PRO A 113 -3.91 -11.84 12.17
N ILE A 114 -2.67 -12.32 12.30
CA ILE A 114 -1.55 -11.99 11.41
C ILE A 114 -1.79 -12.59 10.01
N LEU A 115 -2.19 -13.87 9.93
CA LEU A 115 -2.50 -14.53 8.65
C LEU A 115 -3.63 -13.82 7.91
N ARG A 116 -4.68 -13.41 8.62
CA ARG A 116 -5.78 -12.64 8.06
C ARG A 116 -5.31 -11.30 7.52
N ALA A 117 -4.51 -10.57 8.29
CA ALA A 117 -3.97 -9.27 7.88
C ALA A 117 -3.04 -9.40 6.66
N VAL A 118 -2.16 -10.39 6.64
CA VAL A 118 -1.26 -10.66 5.49
C VAL A 118 -2.04 -11.08 4.25
N ARG A 119 -3.13 -11.82 4.39
CA ARG A 119 -4.03 -12.14 3.27
C ARG A 119 -4.64 -10.86 2.68
N HIS A 120 -5.09 -9.93 3.52
CA HIS A 120 -5.61 -8.62 3.06
C HIS A 120 -4.52 -7.81 2.36
N LEU A 121 -3.31 -7.72 2.91
CA LEU A 121 -2.17 -7.07 2.29
C LEU A 121 -1.88 -7.66 0.89
N ASN A 122 -1.81 -8.98 0.78
CA ASN A 122 -1.54 -9.65 -0.50
C ASN A 122 -2.65 -9.39 -1.54
N GLY A 123 -3.91 -9.38 -1.11
CA GLY A 123 -5.06 -9.03 -1.95
C GLY A 123 -4.97 -7.59 -2.45
N GLU A 124 -4.61 -6.64 -1.58
CA GLU A 124 -4.44 -5.23 -1.93
C GLU A 124 -3.28 -5.03 -2.93
N VAL A 125 -2.14 -5.68 -2.69
CA VAL A 125 -1.00 -5.70 -3.62
C VAL A 125 -1.40 -6.26 -4.99
N HIS A 126 -2.18 -7.35 -5.02
CA HIS A 126 -2.65 -7.94 -6.28
C HIS A 126 -3.51 -6.94 -7.06
N GLN A 127 -4.42 -6.25 -6.40
CA GLN A 127 -5.30 -5.26 -7.03
C GLN A 127 -4.52 -4.06 -7.57
N TYR A 128 -3.57 -3.50 -6.81
CA TYR A 128 -2.74 -2.38 -7.29
C TYR A 128 -1.86 -2.74 -8.48
N LYS A 129 -1.43 -3.97 -8.65
CA LYS A 129 -0.72 -4.40 -9.87
C LYS A 129 -1.55 -4.19 -11.15
N GLY A 130 -2.89 -4.26 -11.06
CA GLY A 130 -3.80 -4.04 -12.18
C GLY A 130 -4.41 -2.64 -12.25
N PHE A 131 -4.54 -1.95 -11.11
CA PHE A 131 -5.34 -0.72 -11.01
C PHE A 131 -4.52 0.56 -11.04
N VAL A 132 -3.21 0.50 -10.79
CA VAL A 132 -2.35 1.70 -10.90
C VAL A 132 -2.42 2.25 -12.32
N ARG A 133 -2.62 3.57 -12.41
CA ARG A 133 -2.52 4.34 -13.65
C ARG A 133 -1.37 5.31 -13.51
N PHE A 134 -0.50 5.29 -14.51
CA PHE A 134 0.61 6.23 -14.60
C PHE A 134 0.27 7.33 -15.60
N SER A 135 0.70 8.53 -15.31
CA SER A 135 0.63 9.70 -16.18
C SER A 135 2.04 10.09 -16.58
N ASP A 136 2.20 10.52 -17.81
CA ASP A 136 3.46 11.10 -18.26
C ASP A 136 3.58 12.55 -17.75
N LEU A 137 4.64 12.82 -17.01
CA LEU A 137 4.99 14.11 -16.46
C LEU A 137 6.29 14.62 -17.10
N GLY A 138 6.30 14.74 -18.42
CA GLY A 138 7.47 15.19 -19.17
C GLY A 138 8.60 14.16 -19.22
N GLY A 139 8.27 12.89 -19.49
CA GLY A 139 9.22 11.78 -19.59
C GLY A 139 9.48 11.04 -18.28
N VAL A 140 8.70 11.35 -17.23
CA VAL A 140 8.68 10.59 -15.97
C VAL A 140 7.25 10.11 -15.71
N LEU A 141 7.07 8.82 -15.54
CA LEU A 141 5.76 8.26 -15.21
C LEU A 141 5.44 8.45 -13.73
N GLY A 142 4.39 9.18 -13.41
CA GLY A 142 3.90 9.40 -12.07
C GLY A 142 2.59 8.64 -11.81
N GLY A 143 2.53 7.89 -10.72
CA GLY A 143 1.31 7.21 -10.27
C GLY A 143 0.97 7.55 -8.83
N GLU A 144 -0.32 7.53 -8.48
CA GLU A 144 -0.80 7.69 -7.11
C GLU A 144 -1.62 6.48 -6.68
N ILE A 145 -1.47 6.12 -5.40
CA ILE A 145 -2.26 5.09 -4.75
C ILE A 145 -2.68 5.55 -3.34
N GLU A 146 -3.73 4.94 -2.83
CA GLU A 146 -4.26 5.20 -1.48
C GLU A 146 -4.57 3.86 -0.78
N PRO A 147 -3.53 3.09 -0.43
CA PRO A 147 -3.68 1.78 0.18
C PRO A 147 -3.93 1.89 1.69
N LYS A 148 -4.51 0.83 2.28
CA LYS A 148 -4.58 0.67 3.74
C LYS A 148 -3.29 0.13 4.33
N ASN A 149 -2.61 -0.75 3.57
CA ASN A 149 -1.38 -1.40 3.99
C ASN A 149 -0.18 -0.77 3.27
N ARG A 150 1.02 -0.88 3.82
CA ARG A 150 2.28 -0.43 3.18
C ARG A 150 2.64 -1.36 2.01
N VAL A 151 2.05 -1.12 0.85
CA VAL A 151 2.15 -2.01 -0.32
C VAL A 151 3.39 -1.76 -1.19
N LEU A 152 4.00 -0.58 -1.13
CA LEU A 152 5.11 -0.19 -2.02
C LEU A 152 6.29 -1.18 -2.04
N PRO A 153 6.76 -1.73 -0.90
CA PRO A 153 7.84 -2.72 -0.90
C PRO A 153 7.51 -3.98 -1.70
N LEU A 154 6.22 -4.39 -1.72
CA LEU A 154 5.75 -5.58 -2.42
C LEU A 154 5.41 -5.31 -3.90
N LEU A 155 5.08 -4.07 -4.25
CA LEU A 155 4.84 -3.62 -5.62
C LEU A 155 6.14 -3.34 -6.39
N ARG A 156 7.23 -3.04 -5.68
CA ARG A 156 8.52 -2.64 -6.22
C ARG A 156 8.99 -3.53 -7.37
N ARG A 157 9.10 -4.83 -7.14
CA ARG A 157 9.58 -5.77 -8.16
C ARG A 157 8.70 -5.74 -9.41
N HIS A 158 7.38 -5.79 -9.23
CA HIS A 158 6.43 -5.82 -10.34
C HIS A 158 6.57 -4.62 -11.27
N PHE A 159 6.60 -3.39 -10.70
CA PHE A 159 6.67 -2.17 -11.52
C PHE A 159 8.07 -1.93 -12.08
N CYS A 160 9.13 -2.23 -11.34
CA CYS A 160 10.51 -2.15 -11.87
C CYS A 160 10.74 -3.11 -13.04
N ASP A 161 10.17 -4.31 -13.00
CA ASP A 161 10.27 -5.27 -14.11
C ASP A 161 9.42 -4.83 -15.31
N ARG A 162 8.22 -4.27 -15.07
CA ARG A 162 7.28 -3.84 -16.12
C ARG A 162 7.74 -2.59 -16.85
N TYR A 163 8.31 -1.62 -16.14
CA TYR A 163 8.74 -0.31 -16.64
C TYR A 163 10.27 -0.18 -16.59
N ARG A 164 10.97 -1.24 -16.98
CA ARG A 164 12.45 -1.34 -16.84
C ARG A 164 13.21 -0.21 -17.51
N ASN A 165 12.71 0.28 -18.65
CA ASN A 165 13.36 1.32 -19.46
C ASN A 165 12.85 2.73 -19.16
N GLU A 166 11.89 2.86 -18.24
CA GLU A 166 11.25 4.12 -17.92
C GLU A 166 11.77 4.65 -16.59
N ARG A 167 11.62 5.94 -16.36
CA ARG A 167 11.73 6.57 -15.06
C ARG A 167 10.34 6.69 -14.49
N PHE A 168 10.12 6.22 -13.26
CA PHE A 168 8.81 6.36 -12.64
C PHE A 168 8.89 6.59 -11.15
N PHE A 169 7.83 7.16 -10.61
CA PHE A 169 7.54 7.11 -9.18
C PHE A 169 6.09 6.68 -8.94
N LEU A 170 5.87 6.02 -7.81
CA LEU A 170 4.55 5.62 -7.34
C LEU A 170 4.37 6.16 -5.92
N TYR A 171 3.48 7.14 -5.76
CA TYR A 171 3.23 7.83 -4.51
C TYR A 171 2.08 7.19 -3.73
N ASP A 172 2.35 6.84 -2.48
CA ASP A 172 1.37 6.37 -1.50
C ASP A 172 0.91 7.55 -0.65
N ARG A 173 -0.32 8.02 -0.91
CA ARG A 173 -0.92 9.16 -0.21
C ARG A 173 -1.20 8.87 1.26
N THR A 174 -1.50 7.61 1.60
CA THR A 174 -1.86 7.21 2.96
C THR A 174 -0.65 7.25 3.89
N HIS A 175 0.50 6.75 3.41
CA HIS A 175 1.71 6.63 4.22
C HIS A 175 2.74 7.73 3.92
N GLN A 176 2.43 8.65 2.99
CA GLN A 176 3.32 9.75 2.58
C GLN A 176 4.72 9.28 2.21
N GLU A 177 4.77 8.24 1.39
CA GLU A 177 6.01 7.66 0.88
C GLU A 177 5.90 7.39 -0.62
N ALA A 178 7.03 7.35 -1.32
CA ALA A 178 7.03 7.05 -2.74
C ALA A 178 8.11 6.03 -3.10
N LEU A 179 7.75 5.14 -4.04
CA LEU A 179 8.68 4.28 -4.74
C LEU A 179 9.21 5.03 -5.94
N PHE A 180 10.51 5.28 -5.97
CA PHE A 180 11.23 5.87 -7.10
C PHE A 180 11.98 4.79 -7.85
N TYR A 181 12.00 4.90 -9.19
CA TYR A 181 12.78 4.05 -10.05
C TYR A 181 13.39 4.83 -11.21
N ALA A 182 14.68 4.66 -11.41
CA ALA A 182 15.43 5.17 -12.55
C ALA A 182 16.65 4.30 -12.80
N GLU A 183 16.95 3.99 -14.06
CA GLU A 183 18.20 3.36 -14.51
C GLU A 183 18.55 2.08 -13.71
N GLY A 184 17.56 1.22 -13.50
CA GLY A 184 17.75 -0.05 -12.78
C GLY A 184 17.84 0.09 -11.24
N ARG A 185 17.81 1.30 -10.70
CA ARG A 185 17.86 1.58 -9.26
C ARG A 185 16.48 1.96 -8.74
N SER A 186 16.12 1.46 -7.58
CA SER A 186 14.85 1.82 -6.95
C SER A 186 14.99 1.99 -5.44
N ALA A 187 14.21 2.92 -4.90
CA ALA A 187 14.14 3.18 -3.47
C ALA A 187 12.73 3.62 -3.07
N VAL A 188 12.28 3.21 -1.89
CA VAL A 188 11.13 3.80 -1.21
C VAL A 188 11.65 4.88 -0.28
N ARG A 189 11.06 6.07 -0.32
CA ARG A 189 11.45 7.22 0.50
C ARG A 189 10.22 7.95 1.01
N PRO A 190 10.27 8.52 2.21
CA PRO A 190 9.26 9.47 2.67
C PRO A 190 9.13 10.63 1.68
N LEU A 191 7.91 11.06 1.44
CA LEU A 191 7.57 12.18 0.56
C LEU A 191 6.32 12.86 1.12
N GLU A 192 6.54 13.75 2.08
CA GLU A 192 5.47 14.45 2.78
C GLU A 192 4.89 15.57 1.90
N HIS A 193 3.60 15.84 2.06
CA HIS A 193 2.88 16.94 1.41
C HIS A 193 3.00 17.00 -0.13
N PHE A 194 3.30 15.88 -0.78
CA PHE A 194 3.39 15.83 -2.23
C PHE A 194 2.00 15.96 -2.87
N GLN A 195 1.91 16.74 -3.92
CA GLN A 195 0.75 16.84 -4.78
C GLN A 195 1.18 16.60 -6.23
N MET A 196 0.49 15.66 -6.89
CA MET A 196 0.73 15.40 -8.30
C MET A 196 0.47 16.66 -9.12
N ALA A 197 1.37 17.00 -10.02
CA ALA A 197 1.15 18.08 -10.96
C ALA A 197 -0.12 17.82 -11.81
N PRO A 198 -0.90 18.86 -12.15
CA PRO A 198 -2.02 18.68 -13.07
C PRO A 198 -1.50 18.16 -14.43
N PRO A 199 -2.29 17.36 -15.14
CA PRO A 199 -1.92 16.86 -16.45
C PRO A 199 -1.69 18.02 -17.43
N ASP A 200 -0.68 17.92 -18.28
CA ASP A 200 -0.52 18.81 -19.42
C ASP A 200 -1.57 18.51 -20.49
N GLU A 201 -1.57 19.27 -21.60
CA GLU A 201 -2.55 19.10 -22.68
C GLU A 201 -2.45 17.72 -23.35
N ALA A 202 -1.24 17.17 -23.51
CA ALA A 202 -1.02 15.89 -24.14
C ALA A 202 -1.56 14.75 -23.24
N GLU A 203 -1.20 14.76 -21.96
CA GLU A 203 -1.69 13.80 -20.97
C GLU A 203 -3.22 13.91 -20.79
N ALA A 204 -3.77 15.10 -20.73
CA ALA A 204 -5.22 15.32 -20.66
C ALA A 204 -5.94 14.72 -21.86
N ARG A 205 -5.36 14.84 -23.08
CA ARG A 205 -5.89 14.24 -24.30
C ARG A 205 -5.82 12.71 -24.24
N TYR A 206 -4.72 12.12 -23.78
CA TYR A 206 -4.59 10.66 -23.62
C TYR A 206 -5.56 10.10 -22.61
N ARG A 207 -5.78 10.76 -21.48
CA ARG A 207 -6.77 10.36 -20.47
C ARG A 207 -8.20 10.36 -21.04
N LEU A 208 -8.54 11.40 -21.82
CA LEU A 208 -9.84 11.47 -22.49
C LEU A 208 -10.01 10.36 -23.51
N LEU A 209 -8.98 10.08 -24.34
CA LEU A 209 -8.99 8.98 -25.29
C LEU A 209 -9.15 7.62 -24.58
N TRP A 210 -8.43 7.39 -23.48
CA TRP A 210 -8.56 6.18 -22.67
C TRP A 210 -9.98 6.00 -22.12
N LYS A 211 -10.55 7.06 -21.58
CA LYS A 211 -11.94 7.03 -21.09
C LYS A 211 -12.93 6.71 -22.22
N ARG A 212 -12.83 7.38 -23.35
CA ARG A 212 -13.70 7.11 -24.51
C ARG A 212 -13.54 5.68 -25.01
N PHE A 213 -12.34 5.18 -25.10
CA PHE A 213 -12.08 3.78 -25.46
C PHE A 213 -12.77 2.84 -24.49
N TYR A 214 -12.58 3.03 -23.18
CA TYR A 214 -13.20 2.23 -22.14
C TYR A 214 -14.74 2.22 -22.28
N ASP A 215 -15.34 3.40 -22.47
CA ASP A 215 -16.80 3.54 -22.59
C ASP A 215 -17.32 2.92 -23.92
N THR A 216 -16.52 2.94 -25.00
CA THR A 216 -16.90 2.43 -26.33
C THR A 216 -16.82 0.91 -26.42
N ILE A 217 -15.81 0.29 -25.78
CA ILE A 217 -15.66 -1.19 -25.82
C ILE A 217 -16.60 -1.91 -24.84
N ALA A 218 -17.25 -1.17 -23.95
CA ALA A 218 -18.19 -1.73 -22.99
C ALA A 218 -19.41 -2.29 -23.72
N ILE A 219 -19.65 -3.59 -23.58
CA ILE A 219 -20.84 -4.25 -24.11
C ILE A 219 -21.97 -4.05 -23.09
N ARG A 220 -22.96 -3.25 -23.43
CA ARG A 220 -24.08 -2.88 -22.53
C ARG A 220 -24.82 -4.08 -21.96
N GLU A 221 -25.05 -5.12 -22.76
CA GLU A 221 -25.71 -6.37 -22.35
C GLU A 221 -24.90 -7.17 -21.31
N ARG A 222 -23.62 -6.88 -21.18
CA ARG A 222 -22.71 -7.51 -20.19
C ARG A 222 -22.47 -6.63 -18.96
N GLU A 223 -23.10 -5.44 -18.90
CA GLU A 223 -22.95 -4.58 -17.73
C GLU A 223 -23.47 -5.27 -16.47
N ASN A 224 -22.58 -5.49 -15.52
CA ASN A 224 -22.91 -6.01 -14.20
C ASN A 224 -22.20 -5.18 -13.13
N PRO A 225 -22.82 -4.11 -12.62
CA PRO A 225 -22.21 -3.23 -11.61
C PRO A 225 -21.81 -3.95 -10.33
N ARG A 226 -22.58 -4.98 -9.91
CA ARG A 226 -22.25 -5.78 -8.71
C ARG A 226 -20.98 -6.59 -8.93
N CYS A 227 -20.88 -7.30 -10.04
CA CYS A 227 -19.70 -8.07 -10.41
C CYS A 227 -18.48 -7.15 -10.55
N ARG A 228 -18.63 -5.99 -11.20
CA ARG A 228 -17.56 -4.99 -11.32
C ARG A 228 -17.07 -4.53 -9.94
N MET A 229 -17.97 -4.18 -9.02
CA MET A 229 -17.59 -3.75 -7.66
C MET A 229 -16.93 -4.85 -6.83
N THR A 230 -17.20 -6.12 -7.09
CA THR A 230 -16.53 -7.24 -6.42
C THR A 230 -15.08 -7.39 -6.89
N HIS A 231 -14.84 -7.30 -8.21
CA HIS A 231 -13.50 -7.46 -8.79
C HIS A 231 -12.67 -6.16 -8.76
N MET A 232 -13.34 -5.01 -8.76
CA MET A 232 -12.77 -3.67 -8.84
C MET A 232 -13.48 -2.75 -7.82
N PRO A 233 -13.15 -2.87 -6.52
CA PRO A 233 -13.82 -2.12 -5.46
C PRO A 233 -13.73 -0.60 -5.66
N LYS A 234 -14.81 0.12 -5.32
CA LYS A 234 -14.94 1.57 -5.51
C LYS A 234 -13.81 2.39 -4.90
N ARG A 235 -13.19 1.92 -3.85
CA ARG A 235 -12.06 2.61 -3.18
C ARG A 235 -10.86 2.86 -4.10
N TYR A 236 -10.70 2.07 -5.18
CA TYR A 236 -9.62 2.27 -6.17
C TYR A 236 -10.00 3.25 -7.28
N TRP A 237 -11.29 3.58 -7.46
CA TRP A 237 -11.77 4.38 -8.58
C TRP A 237 -11.24 5.82 -8.59
N GLY A 238 -10.91 6.36 -7.40
CA GLY A 238 -10.38 7.72 -7.27
C GLY A 238 -9.06 7.96 -7.99
N THR A 239 -8.26 6.91 -8.19
CA THR A 239 -6.96 6.96 -8.89
C THR A 239 -7.01 6.33 -10.29
N MET A 240 -8.18 5.82 -10.73
CA MET A 240 -8.35 5.17 -12.02
C MET A 240 -8.98 6.14 -13.02
N THR A 241 -8.27 6.41 -14.11
CA THR A 241 -8.65 7.39 -15.14
C THR A 241 -10.05 7.14 -15.72
N GLU A 242 -10.41 5.90 -15.99
CA GLU A 242 -11.69 5.50 -16.58
C GLU A 242 -12.91 5.84 -15.70
N PHE A 243 -12.73 6.01 -14.40
CA PHE A 243 -13.83 6.35 -13.47
C PHE A 243 -13.87 7.83 -13.07
N GLN A 244 -12.93 8.63 -13.54
CA GLN A 244 -12.92 10.07 -13.29
C GLN A 244 -13.85 10.80 -14.30
N GLY A 245 -14.47 11.90 -13.85
CA GLY A 245 -15.27 12.75 -14.73
C GLY A 245 -14.43 13.54 -15.73
N GLU A 246 -15.01 13.88 -16.89
CA GLU A 246 -14.30 14.65 -17.94
C GLU A 246 -13.72 16.00 -17.44
N ALA A 247 -14.39 16.61 -16.46
CA ALA A 247 -13.88 17.85 -15.83
C ALA A 247 -12.50 17.68 -15.14
N HIS A 248 -12.18 16.45 -14.74
CA HIS A 248 -10.91 16.13 -14.09
C HIS A 248 -9.71 16.11 -15.05
N PHE A 249 -9.99 16.01 -16.37
CA PHE A 249 -8.96 15.95 -17.41
C PHE A 249 -8.63 17.29 -18.05
N ARG A 250 -9.28 18.39 -17.63
CA ARG A 250 -8.99 19.71 -18.18
C ARG A 250 -7.68 20.24 -17.60
N ALA A 251 -6.73 20.54 -18.48
CA ALA A 251 -5.53 21.28 -18.10
C ALA A 251 -5.93 22.64 -17.51
N ARG A 252 -5.21 23.11 -16.49
CA ARG A 252 -5.41 24.47 -15.96
C ARG A 252 -5.10 25.48 -17.07
N GLY A 253 -6.10 26.21 -17.54
CA GLY A 253 -5.98 27.24 -18.56
C GLY A 253 -6.77 27.01 -19.84
N THR A 254 -7.37 25.84 -20.05
CA THR A 254 -8.26 25.62 -21.19
C THR A 254 -9.63 26.25 -20.91
N PRO A 255 -10.07 27.29 -21.67
CA PRO A 255 -11.41 27.85 -21.49
C PRO A 255 -12.46 26.78 -21.76
N ALA A 256 -13.57 26.83 -21.02
CA ALA A 256 -14.70 25.95 -21.25
C ALA A 256 -15.12 26.07 -22.71
N ALA A 257 -15.18 24.93 -23.41
CA ALA A 257 -15.72 24.91 -24.77
C ALA A 257 -17.13 25.53 -24.72
N VAL A 258 -17.31 26.63 -25.41
CA VAL A 258 -18.60 27.27 -25.58
C VAL A 258 -19.54 26.23 -26.21
N SER A 259 -20.58 25.85 -25.51
CA SER A 259 -21.66 25.02 -26.07
C SER A 259 -22.28 25.79 -27.22
N GLY A 260 -21.93 25.39 -28.45
CA GLY A 260 -22.57 25.91 -29.64
C GLY A 260 -24.05 25.48 -29.71
N PRO A 261 -24.92 26.33 -30.22
CA PRO A 261 -26.33 26.01 -30.35
C PRO A 261 -26.59 25.06 -31.51
N GLY A 262 -27.47 24.09 -31.32
CA GLY A 262 -28.19 23.46 -32.40
C GLY A 262 -27.72 22.05 -32.80
N ALA A 263 -28.34 21.05 -32.20
CA ALA A 263 -28.46 19.74 -32.80
C ALA A 263 -29.40 19.85 -34.05
N PRO A 264 -29.02 19.31 -35.21
CA PRO A 264 -29.95 19.20 -36.30
C PRO A 264 -31.00 18.12 -36.02
N THR A 265 -32.24 18.51 -36.20
CA THR A 265 -33.46 17.70 -36.14
C THR A 265 -33.30 16.40 -36.93
N ALA A 266 -33.72 15.31 -36.31
CA ALA A 266 -33.82 14.00 -36.95
C ALA A 266 -34.73 14.08 -38.21
N VAL A 267 -34.16 13.75 -39.36
CA VAL A 267 -34.93 13.52 -40.58
C VAL A 267 -35.49 12.09 -40.52
N SER A 268 -36.79 12.01 -40.39
CA SER A 268 -37.55 10.77 -40.50
C SER A 268 -37.49 10.25 -41.95
N TYR A 269 -36.90 9.10 -42.16
CA TYR A 269 -37.09 8.32 -43.40
C TYR A 269 -38.22 7.31 -43.16
N THR A 270 -39.42 7.67 -43.61
CA THR A 270 -40.49 6.73 -43.89
C THR A 270 -40.51 6.51 -45.41
N HIS A 271 -40.66 5.22 -45.82
CA HIS A 271 -40.96 4.68 -47.16
C HIS A 271 -39.77 4.57 -48.13
N LEU A 272 -39.34 3.39 -48.46
CA LEU A 272 -39.90 2.34 -49.35
C LEU A 272 -39.16 1.02 -49.13
#